data_8ea906edb8e74c891e44d64da9b5da47
#
_entry.id   8ea906edb8e74c891e44d64da9b5da47
#
_cell.length_a   1.000
_cell.length_b   1.000
_cell.length_c   1.000
_cell.angle_alpha   90.00
_cell.angle_beta   90.00
_cell.angle_gamma   90.00
#
_symmetry.space_group_name_H-M   'P 1'
#
loop_
_entity.id
_entity.type
_entity.pdbx_description
1 polymer ?
#
loop_
_entity_poly.entity_id
_entity_poly.type
_entity_poly.pdbx_seq_one_letter_code
_entity_poly.pdbx_strand_id
1 'polypeptide(L)'
;YYKPRKTIFGTLKPVPEEITKDFLEKNGKLVGYITGNSAFASMGLTTQITSSILIGTNRYRNPLTRGDYVISFLQQRNPITEENIPLLRILDALKFIKEIPASSPDSIVVQLGNIICALSKAEQKRLVELAENYTSYVRALLGAIMEQNNLDTESLKNSLNGTTNYKLPISEQALPNKKNWNIL
;
A
#
# COMPACT_ATOMS: atom_id res chain seq x y z
N TYR A 1 -10.83 -17.72 19.85
CA TYR A 1 -11.85 -18.67 19.35
C TYR A 1 -12.93 -17.90 18.62
N TYR A 2 -12.95 -18.03 17.27
CA TYR A 2 -14.02 -17.45 16.44
C TYR A 2 -15.23 -18.35 16.49
N LYS A 3 -16.41 -17.80 16.82
CA LYS A 3 -17.71 -18.52 16.74
C LYS A 3 -18.38 -18.13 15.42
N PRO A 4 -18.49 -19.03 14.42
CA PRO A 4 -19.13 -18.71 13.15
C PRO A 4 -20.58 -18.26 13.35
N ARG A 5 -20.97 -17.12 12.78
CA ARG A 5 -22.36 -16.68 12.76
C ARG A 5 -23.12 -17.49 11.71
N LYS A 6 -24.06 -18.31 12.14
CA LYS A 6 -24.99 -19.00 11.24
C LYS A 6 -26.13 -18.06 10.85
N THR A 7 -26.36 -17.92 9.55
CA THR A 7 -27.52 -17.22 8.99
C THR A 7 -28.43 -18.19 8.26
N ILE A 8 -29.62 -17.76 7.87
CA ILE A 8 -30.59 -18.55 7.07
C ILE A 8 -29.98 -18.98 5.71
N PHE A 9 -28.95 -18.25 5.23
CA PHE A 9 -28.26 -18.50 3.95
C PHE A 9 -26.93 -19.25 4.10
N GLY A 10 -26.62 -19.78 5.30
CA GLY A 10 -25.37 -20.52 5.58
C GLY A 10 -24.48 -19.85 6.62
N THR A 11 -23.26 -20.36 6.76
CA THR A 11 -22.28 -19.82 7.70
C THR A 11 -21.56 -18.64 7.04
N LEU A 12 -21.68 -17.43 7.65
CA LEU A 12 -20.91 -16.28 7.19
C LEU A 12 -19.41 -16.53 7.38
N LYS A 13 -18.63 -16.27 6.34
CA LYS A 13 -17.18 -16.26 6.47
C LYS A 13 -16.77 -15.12 7.41
N PRO A 14 -15.84 -15.36 8.34
CA PRO A 14 -15.35 -14.32 9.21
C PRO A 14 -14.69 -13.20 8.41
N VAL A 15 -14.88 -11.95 8.82
CA VAL A 15 -14.18 -10.83 8.19
C VAL A 15 -12.68 -10.87 8.51
N PRO A 16 -11.82 -10.42 7.58
CA PRO A 16 -10.36 -10.45 7.75
C PRO A 16 -9.88 -9.85 9.08
N GLU A 17 -10.49 -8.76 9.52
CA GLU A 17 -10.16 -8.05 10.76
C GLU A 17 -10.39 -8.92 12.01
N GLU A 18 -11.44 -9.72 12.04
CA GLU A 18 -11.74 -10.61 13.18
C GLU A 18 -10.71 -11.74 13.27
N ILE A 19 -10.29 -12.29 12.09
CA ILE A 19 -9.33 -13.40 12.03
C ILE A 19 -7.93 -12.95 12.40
N THR A 20 -7.60 -11.68 12.14
CA THR A 20 -6.24 -11.12 12.27
C THR A 20 -6.09 -10.18 13.46
N LYS A 21 -7.11 -10.02 14.30
CA LYS A 21 -7.14 -9.06 15.40
C LYS A 21 -5.89 -9.08 16.28
N ASP A 22 -5.39 -10.26 16.62
CA ASP A 22 -4.17 -10.45 17.43
C ASP A 22 -2.87 -10.04 16.73
N PHE A 23 -2.91 -9.86 15.40
CA PHE A 23 -1.81 -9.31 14.61
C PHE A 23 -1.93 -7.80 14.38
N LEU A 24 -3.13 -7.25 14.51
CA LEU A 24 -3.39 -5.82 14.34
C LEU A 24 -3.23 -5.04 15.64
N GLU A 25 -3.68 -5.63 16.74
CA GLU A 25 -3.67 -4.98 18.07
C GLU A 25 -3.12 -5.93 19.15
N LYS A 26 -2.33 -5.38 20.07
CA LYS A 26 -1.84 -6.06 21.25
C LYS A 26 -1.84 -5.12 22.45
N ASN A 27 -2.55 -5.50 23.52
CA ASN A 27 -2.66 -4.70 24.75
C ASN A 27 -3.13 -3.25 24.49
N GLY A 28 -4.13 -3.07 23.61
CA GLY A 28 -4.66 -1.75 23.24
C GLY A 28 -3.74 -0.89 22.36
N LYS A 29 -2.67 -1.49 21.80
CA LYS A 29 -1.74 -0.78 20.90
C LYS A 29 -1.78 -1.40 19.52
N LEU A 30 -1.80 -0.57 18.48
CA LEU A 30 -1.62 -1.01 17.11
C LEU A 30 -0.22 -1.60 16.91
N VAL A 31 -0.16 -2.82 16.38
CA VAL A 31 1.08 -3.54 16.09
C VAL A 31 1.13 -4.04 14.65
N GLY A 32 0.04 -3.87 13.89
CA GLY A 32 -0.08 -4.24 12.50
C GLY A 32 -1.27 -3.55 11.83
N TYR A 33 -1.34 -3.66 10.51
CA TYR A 33 -2.44 -3.16 9.69
C TYR A 33 -2.65 -4.05 8.47
N ILE A 34 -3.89 -4.20 8.04
CA ILE A 34 -4.21 -4.93 6.80
C ILE A 34 -3.82 -4.06 5.61
N THR A 35 -3.07 -4.66 4.69
CA THR A 35 -2.65 -4.11 3.40
C THR A 35 -2.86 -5.13 2.27
N GLY A 36 -2.23 -4.94 1.11
CA GLY A 36 -2.38 -5.84 -0.04
C GLY A 36 -3.78 -5.76 -0.66
N ASN A 37 -4.22 -6.83 -1.32
CA ASN A 37 -5.41 -6.81 -2.17
C ASN A 37 -6.67 -6.32 -1.46
N SER A 38 -6.88 -6.65 -0.19
CA SER A 38 -8.04 -6.16 0.58
C SER A 38 -8.03 -4.64 0.73
N ALA A 39 -6.87 -4.06 1.07
CA ALA A 39 -6.71 -2.62 1.16
C ALA A 39 -6.75 -1.95 -0.22
N PHE A 40 -6.14 -2.57 -1.23
CA PHE A 40 -6.13 -2.04 -2.60
C PHE A 40 -7.53 -2.05 -3.22
N ALA A 41 -8.37 -3.05 -2.90
CA ALA A 41 -9.77 -3.07 -3.31
C ALA A 41 -10.57 -1.93 -2.65
N SER A 42 -10.36 -1.65 -1.37
CA SER A 42 -11.02 -0.51 -0.68
C SER A 42 -10.56 0.86 -1.22
N MET A 43 -9.37 0.93 -1.81
CA MET A 43 -8.85 2.12 -2.51
C MET A 43 -9.31 2.18 -3.98
N GLY A 44 -10.07 1.18 -4.45
CA GLY A 44 -10.52 1.08 -5.83
C GLY A 44 -9.42 0.68 -6.84
N LEU A 45 -8.26 0.22 -6.37
CA LEU A 45 -7.13 -0.15 -7.23
C LEU A 45 -7.28 -1.55 -7.85
N THR A 46 -8.19 -2.36 -7.35
CA THR A 46 -8.53 -3.67 -7.90
C THR A 46 -9.97 -4.04 -7.56
N THR A 47 -10.56 -4.89 -8.38
CA THR A 47 -11.89 -5.50 -8.11
C THR A 47 -11.76 -6.93 -7.58
N GLN A 48 -10.55 -7.47 -7.51
CA GLN A 48 -10.34 -8.86 -7.14
C GLN A 48 -10.29 -9.03 -5.61
N ILE A 49 -11.18 -9.87 -5.09
CA ILE A 49 -11.19 -10.31 -3.70
C ILE A 49 -10.43 -11.62 -3.61
N THR A 50 -9.46 -11.70 -2.71
CA THR A 50 -8.64 -12.89 -2.48
C THR A 50 -8.83 -13.44 -1.08
N SER A 51 -8.56 -14.74 -0.90
CA SER A 51 -8.45 -15.37 0.43
C SER A 51 -7.07 -15.16 1.07
N SER A 52 -6.21 -14.35 0.46
CA SER A 52 -4.91 -13.97 1.00
C SER A 52 -5.01 -12.64 1.73
N ILE A 53 -4.54 -12.61 2.98
CA ILE A 53 -4.48 -11.40 3.82
C ILE A 53 -3.01 -11.04 4.01
N LEU A 54 -2.63 -9.82 3.63
CA LEU A 54 -1.30 -9.28 3.88
C LEU A 54 -1.36 -8.29 5.04
N ILE A 55 -0.49 -8.46 6.03
CA ILE A 55 -0.44 -7.62 7.23
C ILE A 55 0.92 -6.93 7.31
N GLY A 56 0.92 -5.60 7.32
CA GLY A 56 2.10 -4.81 7.64
C GLY A 56 2.40 -4.86 9.14
N THR A 57 3.62 -5.24 9.53
CA THR A 57 4.05 -5.30 10.94
C THR A 57 5.49 -4.82 11.10
N ASN A 58 5.84 -4.26 12.28
CA ASN A 58 7.22 -3.89 12.58
C ASN A 58 8.09 -5.09 12.97
N ARG A 59 7.50 -6.27 13.22
CA ARG A 59 8.22 -7.50 13.59
C ARG A 59 8.14 -8.52 12.47
N TYR A 60 9.22 -9.23 12.24
CA TYR A 60 9.22 -10.37 11.33
C TYR A 60 8.27 -11.45 11.84
N ARG A 61 7.46 -12.02 10.92
CA ARG A 61 6.56 -13.13 11.17
C ARG A 61 6.55 -14.07 9.98
N ASN A 62 6.46 -15.36 10.24
CA ASN A 62 6.26 -16.36 9.20
C ASN A 62 4.79 -16.38 8.74
N PRO A 63 4.52 -16.63 7.47
CA PRO A 63 3.17 -16.85 6.97
C PRO A 63 2.50 -18.02 7.70
N LEU A 64 1.17 -17.95 7.81
CA LEU A 64 0.36 -18.99 8.42
C LEU A 64 -1.03 -19.07 7.78
N THR A 65 -1.75 -20.15 8.04
CA THR A 65 -3.13 -20.34 7.56
C THR A 65 -4.09 -20.33 8.74
N ARG A 66 -5.22 -19.62 8.60
CA ARG A 66 -6.35 -19.64 9.54
C ARG A 66 -7.65 -19.85 8.78
N GLY A 67 -8.28 -21.00 8.98
CA GLY A 67 -9.43 -21.39 8.18
C GLY A 67 -9.09 -21.39 6.68
N ASP A 68 -9.88 -20.69 5.89
CA ASP A 68 -9.68 -20.55 4.43
C ASP A 68 -8.69 -19.46 4.03
N TYR A 69 -8.09 -18.75 5.00
CA TYR A 69 -7.24 -17.59 4.74
C TYR A 69 -5.76 -17.91 4.89
N VAL A 70 -4.98 -17.50 3.91
CA VAL A 70 -3.52 -17.47 3.98
C VAL A 70 -3.09 -16.07 4.45
N ILE A 71 -2.44 -15.99 5.59
CA ILE A 71 -1.98 -14.76 6.20
C ILE A 71 -0.48 -14.63 5.97
N SER A 72 -0.08 -13.55 5.29
CA SER A 72 1.30 -13.20 5.03
C SER A 72 1.65 -11.88 5.72
N PHE A 73 2.94 -11.63 5.93
CA PHE A 73 3.40 -10.45 6.65
C PHE A 73 4.38 -9.64 5.81
N LEU A 74 4.15 -8.33 5.79
CA LEU A 74 5.03 -7.32 5.20
C LEU A 74 5.79 -6.64 6.33
N GLN A 75 7.12 -6.68 6.29
CA GLN A 75 7.91 -5.94 7.25
C GLN A 75 7.79 -4.44 6.98
N GLN A 76 7.23 -3.72 7.97
CA GLN A 76 7.08 -2.28 7.96
C GLN A 76 8.12 -1.64 8.88
N ARG A 77 8.89 -0.68 8.35
CA ARG A 77 9.90 0.07 9.12
C ARG A 77 9.37 1.34 9.75
N ASN A 78 8.26 1.86 9.23
CA ASN A 78 7.60 3.05 9.76
C ASN A 78 6.80 2.75 11.03
N PRO A 79 6.55 3.74 11.89
CA PRO A 79 5.58 3.63 12.98
C PRO A 79 4.18 3.31 12.45
N ILE A 80 3.53 2.33 13.09
CA ILE A 80 2.15 1.94 12.76
C ILE A 80 1.23 2.70 13.71
N THR A 81 0.57 3.72 13.19
CA THR A 81 -0.42 4.55 13.88
C THR A 81 -1.67 4.69 13.02
N GLU A 82 -2.80 5.07 13.62
CA GLU A 82 -4.04 5.28 12.87
C GLU A 82 -3.88 6.29 11.73
N GLU A 83 -3.14 7.38 11.97
CA GLU A 83 -2.89 8.41 10.96
C GLU A 83 -1.95 7.93 9.85
N ASN A 84 -0.98 7.06 10.17
CA ASN A 84 -0.02 6.57 9.18
C ASN A 84 -0.60 5.45 8.30
N ILE A 85 -1.51 4.63 8.80
CA ILE A 85 -2.03 3.45 8.08
C ILE A 85 -2.58 3.79 6.68
N PRO A 86 -3.40 4.83 6.47
CA PRO A 86 -3.85 5.20 5.13
C PRO A 86 -2.69 5.54 4.18
N LEU A 87 -1.68 6.24 4.68
CA LEU A 87 -0.50 6.65 3.91
C LEU A 87 0.41 5.45 3.60
N LEU A 88 0.59 4.54 4.57
CA LEU A 88 1.33 3.30 4.37
C LEU A 88 0.69 2.42 3.29
N ARG A 89 -0.65 2.35 3.23
CA ARG A 89 -1.37 1.62 2.17
C ARG A 89 -1.12 2.20 0.79
N ILE A 90 -1.00 3.53 0.65
CA ILE A 90 -0.60 4.18 -0.61
C ILE A 90 0.82 3.74 -1.01
N LEU A 91 1.77 3.78 -0.08
CA LEU A 91 3.15 3.36 -0.33
C LEU A 91 3.27 1.86 -0.64
N ASP A 92 2.48 1.03 0.03
CA ASP A 92 2.40 -0.40 -0.26
C ASP A 92 1.81 -0.65 -1.66
N ALA A 93 0.79 0.10 -2.09
CA ALA A 93 0.25 0.00 -3.44
C ALA A 93 1.30 0.37 -4.51
N LEU A 94 2.11 1.41 -4.28
CA LEU A 94 3.25 1.75 -5.15
C LEU A 94 4.31 0.64 -5.15
N LYS A 95 4.58 0.02 -4.00
CA LYS A 95 5.51 -1.09 -3.87
C LYS A 95 5.06 -2.32 -4.65
N PHE A 96 3.78 -2.63 -4.63
CA PHE A 96 3.19 -3.80 -5.28
C PHE A 96 2.54 -3.48 -6.63
N ILE A 97 2.84 -2.35 -7.25
CA ILE A 97 2.17 -1.87 -8.47
C ILE A 97 2.14 -2.88 -9.62
N LYS A 98 3.14 -3.75 -9.71
CA LYS A 98 3.22 -4.81 -10.72
C LYS A 98 2.39 -6.05 -10.38
N GLU A 99 1.96 -6.17 -9.13
CA GLU A 99 1.37 -7.38 -8.56
C GLU A 99 -0.13 -7.19 -8.26
N ILE A 100 -0.63 -5.96 -8.35
CA ILE A 100 -2.06 -5.66 -8.13
C ILE A 100 -2.87 -6.28 -9.28
N PRO A 101 -3.73 -7.26 -9.00
CA PRO A 101 -4.45 -7.98 -10.04
C PRO A 101 -5.62 -7.16 -10.61
N ALA A 102 -6.07 -7.53 -11.79
CA ALA A 102 -7.25 -6.96 -12.48
C ALA A 102 -7.16 -5.44 -12.74
N SER A 103 -5.96 -4.86 -12.69
CA SER A 103 -5.71 -3.45 -13.00
C SER A 103 -4.35 -3.28 -13.69
N SER A 104 -4.26 -2.33 -14.61
CA SER A 104 -2.98 -1.98 -15.21
C SER A 104 -2.19 -1.03 -14.31
N PRO A 105 -0.86 -1.07 -14.32
CA PRO A 105 -0.03 -0.07 -13.62
C PRO A 105 -0.38 1.37 -14.00
N ASP A 106 -0.76 1.62 -15.25
CA ASP A 106 -1.20 2.93 -15.73
C ASP A 106 -2.45 3.43 -14.99
N SER A 107 -3.48 2.57 -14.89
CA SER A 107 -4.71 2.94 -14.17
C SER A 107 -4.45 3.15 -12.68
N ILE A 108 -3.57 2.34 -12.08
CA ILE A 108 -3.20 2.46 -10.67
C ILE A 108 -2.49 3.79 -10.40
N VAL A 109 -1.55 4.20 -11.27
CA VAL A 109 -0.83 5.48 -11.15
C VAL A 109 -1.80 6.66 -11.18
N VAL A 110 -2.73 6.66 -12.13
CA VAL A 110 -3.75 7.73 -12.24
C VAL A 110 -4.61 7.79 -10.98
N GLN A 111 -5.06 6.64 -10.49
CA GLN A 111 -5.92 6.57 -9.32
C GLN A 111 -5.19 6.96 -8.03
N LEU A 112 -3.94 6.51 -7.85
CA LEU A 112 -3.11 6.93 -6.72
C LEU A 112 -2.83 8.43 -6.79
N GLY A 113 -2.63 9.00 -7.98
CA GLY A 113 -2.52 10.45 -8.17
C GLY A 113 -3.73 11.20 -7.61
N ASN A 114 -4.94 10.76 -7.94
CA ASN A 114 -6.17 11.35 -7.41
C ASN A 114 -6.26 11.23 -5.88
N ILE A 115 -5.91 10.06 -5.32
CA ILE A 115 -5.90 9.85 -3.86
C ILE A 115 -4.90 10.79 -3.19
N ILE A 116 -3.67 10.91 -3.72
CA ILE A 116 -2.61 11.76 -3.16
C ILE A 116 -2.99 13.24 -3.25
N CYS A 117 -3.62 13.67 -4.34
CA CYS A 117 -4.13 15.03 -4.47
C CYS A 117 -5.23 15.39 -3.46
N ALA A 118 -6.03 14.40 -3.07
CA ALA A 118 -7.09 14.60 -2.08
C ALA A 118 -6.58 14.70 -0.63
N LEU A 119 -5.34 14.32 -0.38
CA LEU A 119 -4.69 14.45 0.93
C LEU A 119 -4.46 15.93 1.28
N SER A 120 -4.56 16.26 2.56
CA SER A 120 -4.13 17.56 3.06
C SER A 120 -2.62 17.77 2.88
N LYS A 121 -2.16 19.01 2.89
CA LYS A 121 -0.71 19.33 2.80
C LYS A 121 0.11 18.65 3.90
N ALA A 122 -0.45 18.50 5.10
CA ALA A 122 0.21 17.83 6.21
C ALA A 122 0.36 16.32 5.95
N GLU A 123 -0.69 15.68 5.41
CA GLU A 123 -0.65 14.26 5.02
C GLU A 123 0.29 14.02 3.84
N GLN A 124 0.31 14.90 2.83
CA GLN A 124 1.24 14.81 1.71
C GLN A 124 2.70 14.88 2.20
N LYS A 125 3.01 15.84 3.10
CA LYS A 125 4.33 15.92 3.73
C LYS A 125 4.66 14.65 4.50
N ARG A 126 3.71 14.15 5.29
CA ARG A 126 3.87 12.92 6.05
C ARG A 126 4.08 11.69 5.17
N LEU A 127 3.38 11.61 4.03
CA LEU A 127 3.56 10.56 3.04
C LEU A 127 4.99 10.53 2.51
N VAL A 128 5.58 11.69 2.19
CA VAL A 128 6.97 11.82 1.75
C VAL A 128 7.95 11.37 2.84
N GLU A 129 7.75 11.78 4.09
CA GLU A 129 8.56 11.33 5.23
C GLU A 129 8.52 9.81 5.41
N LEU A 130 7.34 9.20 5.33
CA LEU A 130 7.17 7.75 5.44
C LEU A 130 7.82 7.00 4.25
N ALA A 131 7.84 7.60 3.07
CA ALA A 131 8.44 7.03 1.88
C ALA A 131 9.95 6.84 2.00
N GLU A 132 10.64 7.57 2.88
CA GLU A 132 12.09 7.42 3.10
C GLU A 132 12.48 5.99 3.54
N ASN A 133 11.60 5.29 4.23
CA ASN A 133 11.81 3.91 4.66
C ASN A 133 11.41 2.86 3.59
N TYR A 134 10.98 3.30 2.42
CA TYR A 134 10.68 2.44 1.27
C TYR A 134 11.86 2.41 0.28
N THR A 135 11.80 1.48 -0.67
CA THR A 135 12.82 1.33 -1.69
C THR A 135 12.86 2.55 -2.62
N SER A 136 14.00 2.78 -3.25
CA SER A 136 14.21 3.93 -4.13
C SER A 136 13.20 3.99 -5.30
N TYR A 137 12.79 2.85 -5.86
CA TYR A 137 11.79 2.86 -6.92
C TYR A 137 10.40 3.33 -6.45
N VAL A 138 10.01 3.05 -5.20
CA VAL A 138 8.76 3.56 -4.62
C VAL A 138 8.83 5.07 -4.45
N ARG A 139 9.97 5.59 -3.98
CA ARG A 139 10.20 7.04 -3.87
C ARG A 139 10.21 7.73 -5.22
N ALA A 140 10.84 7.12 -6.22
CA ALA A 140 10.85 7.65 -7.59
C ALA A 140 9.44 7.70 -8.18
N LEU A 141 8.67 6.62 -8.00
CA LEU A 141 7.30 6.56 -8.52
C LEU A 141 6.38 7.54 -7.80
N LEU A 142 6.47 7.64 -6.46
CA LEU A 142 5.75 8.65 -5.70
C LEU A 142 6.09 10.06 -6.17
N GLY A 143 7.39 10.35 -6.34
CA GLY A 143 7.84 11.65 -6.80
C GLY A 143 7.33 11.99 -8.19
N ALA A 144 7.35 11.05 -9.13
CA ALA A 144 6.81 11.25 -10.48
C ALA A 144 5.30 11.56 -10.45
N ILE A 145 4.53 10.83 -9.65
CA ILE A 145 3.09 11.07 -9.47
C ILE A 145 2.85 12.45 -8.83
N MET A 146 3.59 12.81 -7.81
CA MET A 146 3.45 14.10 -7.13
C MET A 146 3.85 15.27 -8.04
N GLU A 147 4.96 15.16 -8.79
CA GLU A 147 5.40 16.18 -9.75
C GLU A 147 4.37 16.39 -10.87
N GLN A 148 3.78 15.32 -11.42
CA GLN A 148 2.72 15.41 -12.43
C GLN A 148 1.50 16.20 -11.92
N ASN A 149 1.26 16.15 -10.62
CA ASN A 149 0.14 16.84 -9.97
C ASN A 149 0.56 18.19 -9.34
N ASN A 150 1.73 18.72 -9.68
CA ASN A 150 2.27 20.01 -9.18
C ASN A 150 2.41 20.05 -7.64
N LEU A 151 2.70 18.92 -7.00
CA LEU A 151 2.97 18.82 -5.58
C LEU A 151 4.48 18.92 -5.31
N ASP A 152 4.85 19.25 -4.06
CA ASP A 152 6.25 19.36 -3.65
C ASP A 152 6.95 17.99 -3.68
N THR A 153 8.10 17.94 -4.33
CA THR A 153 8.89 16.70 -4.54
C THR A 153 10.37 16.85 -4.20
N GLU A 154 10.79 17.99 -3.64
CA GLU A 154 12.20 18.30 -3.42
C GLU A 154 12.90 17.25 -2.55
N SER A 155 12.29 16.87 -1.43
CA SER A 155 12.81 15.85 -0.51
C SER A 155 12.97 14.50 -1.18
N LEU A 156 11.99 14.09 -2.00
CA LEU A 156 12.06 12.83 -2.75
C LEU A 156 13.21 12.84 -3.77
N LYS A 157 13.37 13.93 -4.54
CA LYS A 157 14.48 14.07 -5.50
C LYS A 157 15.84 13.94 -4.81
N ASN A 158 16.01 14.62 -3.69
CA ASN A 158 17.25 14.62 -2.92
C ASN A 158 17.57 13.25 -2.30
N SER A 159 16.56 12.39 -2.11
CA SER A 159 16.71 11.05 -1.55
C SER A 159 17.11 9.98 -2.58
N LEU A 160 17.16 10.31 -3.86
CA LEU A 160 17.41 9.37 -4.95
C LEU A 160 18.82 9.52 -5.52
N ASN A 161 19.38 8.38 -5.97
CA ASN A 161 20.60 8.40 -6.76
C ASN A 161 20.26 8.64 -8.24
N GLY A 162 20.80 9.71 -8.82
CA GLY A 162 20.53 10.10 -10.20
C GLY A 162 20.96 9.10 -11.29
N THR A 163 21.75 8.08 -10.95
CA THR A 163 22.23 7.08 -11.91
C THR A 163 21.43 5.77 -11.91
N THR A 164 20.52 5.57 -10.97
CA THR A 164 19.74 4.34 -10.85
C THR A 164 18.48 4.42 -11.72
N ASN A 165 18.31 3.47 -12.63
CA ASN A 165 17.11 3.35 -13.46
C ASN A 165 16.12 2.32 -12.91
N TYR A 166 14.84 2.59 -13.02
CA TYR A 166 13.75 1.74 -12.52
C TYR A 166 12.89 1.25 -13.69
N LYS A 167 12.86 -0.07 -13.92
CA LYS A 167 12.00 -0.67 -14.95
C LYS A 167 10.60 -0.92 -14.41
N LEU A 168 9.69 -0.03 -14.75
CA LEU A 168 8.27 -0.12 -14.37
C LEU A 168 7.41 -0.15 -15.65
N PRO A 169 6.41 -1.05 -15.74
CA PRO A 169 5.57 -1.15 -16.92
C PRO A 169 4.46 -0.07 -16.90
N ILE A 170 4.92 1.20 -16.92
CA ILE A 170 4.06 2.40 -16.92
C ILE A 170 4.31 3.15 -18.21
N SER A 171 3.24 3.46 -18.94
CA SER A 171 3.32 4.19 -20.20
C SER A 171 3.63 5.68 -19.98
N GLU A 172 4.21 6.33 -20.99
CA GLU A 172 4.40 7.79 -21.00
C GLU A 172 3.05 8.54 -21.06
N GLN A 173 1.98 7.88 -21.48
CA GLN A 173 0.65 8.46 -21.48
C GLN A 173 0.11 8.61 -20.06
N ALA A 174 0.33 7.61 -19.19
CA ALA A 174 -0.12 7.64 -17.80
C ALA A 174 0.80 8.49 -16.90
N LEU A 175 2.12 8.52 -17.20
CA LEU A 175 3.11 9.23 -16.42
C LEU A 175 4.15 9.91 -17.36
N PRO A 176 3.79 11.07 -17.97
CA PRO A 176 4.64 11.74 -18.98
C PRO A 176 6.02 12.13 -18.46
N ASN A 177 6.12 12.47 -17.19
CA ASN A 177 7.34 12.90 -16.52
C ASN A 177 8.18 11.76 -15.92
N LYS A 178 7.85 10.49 -16.21
CA LYS A 178 8.53 9.33 -15.61
C LYS A 178 10.04 9.32 -15.80
N LYS A 179 10.52 9.86 -16.94
CA LYS A 179 11.95 9.95 -17.25
C LYS A 179 12.71 10.89 -16.32
N ASN A 180 12.06 11.95 -15.78
CA ASN A 180 12.66 12.85 -14.80
C ASN A 180 13.01 12.12 -13.48
N TRP A 181 12.44 10.94 -13.29
CA TRP A 181 12.59 10.10 -12.11
C TRP A 181 13.30 8.77 -12.42
N ASN A 182 13.98 8.69 -13.56
CA ASN A 182 14.70 7.51 -14.03
C ASN A 182 13.81 6.25 -14.14
N ILE A 183 12.52 6.41 -14.40
CA ILE A 183 11.57 5.33 -14.65
C ILE A 183 11.53 5.06 -16.16
N LEU A 184 11.87 3.81 -16.54
CA LEU A 184 11.95 3.33 -17.93
C LEU A 184 10.72 2.51 -18.30
#